data_09c74b29f8b1a868f387dd4de6c73152
#
_entry.id   09c74b29f8b1a868f387dd4de6c73152
#
_cell.length_a   1.000
_cell.length_b   1.000
_cell.length_c   1.000
_cell.angle_alpha   90.00
_cell.angle_beta   90.00
_cell.angle_gamma   90.00
#
_symmetry.space_group_name_H-M   'P 1'
#
loop_
_entity.id
_entity.type
_entity.pdbx_description
1 polymer ?
#
loop_
_entity_poly.entity_id
_entity_poly.type
_entity_poly.pdbx_seq_one_letter_code
_entity_poly.pdbx_strand_id
1 'polypeptide(L)'
;LTGTPDAVTRAVEECSDPEAQTTWEVTDTELVLHKGVTGRTIDVAALTDALAERLGHLVSNDEPASYAPIEAQVTTAPPAAPDFDAIRSEVAAEPADAYLDKETREIVPSVTGVDFDTAQAQAVLDAAGEGETVSVPLLLTEPKLTTAKLEANLFKDVLGSGSTTCAGPSNRWYNIDLAAKRLNGTILLPGETFSYNDTVGPYTLASGYKAAGTYQNGQSVDATAGGICQLSSNLYWVTLKANLEIVERHKHQFNGGYMPVIGTDATVWSDQLDFRFQNNTDYPIKIESYLDKNHKLHVTIYGTDTTGIHGEPYHVVISTVPYKNTYQPKDSIPVGTEPQRDPNYSRYNGYTVDLYQKLVDKNGKTISK
;
A
#
# COMPACT_ATOMS: atom_id res chain seq x y z
N LEU A 1 16.11 46.44 64.61
CA LEU A 1 15.15 45.69 63.73
C LEU A 1 15.81 45.23 62.40
N THR A 2 17.14 45.10 62.35
CA THR A 2 17.87 44.78 61.11
C THR A 2 17.74 43.34 60.64
N GLY A 3 17.15 42.41 61.39
CA GLY A 3 16.95 41.01 60.98
C GLY A 3 15.50 40.61 60.71
N THR A 4 14.55 41.55 60.81
CA THR A 4 13.13 41.25 60.68
C THR A 4 12.71 40.88 59.23
N PRO A 5 13.21 41.55 58.19
CA PRO A 5 12.86 41.19 56.81
C PRO A 5 13.28 39.77 56.41
N ASP A 6 14.47 39.35 56.84
CA ASP A 6 14.98 37.99 56.51
C ASP A 6 14.19 36.89 57.27
N ALA A 7 13.75 37.15 58.50
CA ALA A 7 12.94 36.24 59.29
C ALA A 7 11.53 36.10 58.67
N VAL A 8 10.92 37.20 58.25
CA VAL A 8 9.62 37.21 57.56
C VAL A 8 9.70 36.48 56.23
N THR A 9 10.72 36.75 55.40
CA THR A 9 10.92 36.08 54.12
C THR A 9 10.99 34.56 54.32
N ARG A 10 11.77 34.09 55.27
CA ARG A 10 11.92 32.68 55.58
C ARG A 10 10.61 32.04 56.03
N ALA A 11 9.86 32.71 56.93
CA ALA A 11 8.57 32.23 57.38
C ALA A 11 7.54 32.18 56.24
N VAL A 12 7.57 33.12 55.32
CA VAL A 12 6.69 33.13 54.14
C VAL A 12 7.08 32.00 53.17
N GLU A 13 8.36 31.77 52.95
CA GLU A 13 8.82 30.65 52.11
C GLU A 13 8.37 29.29 52.70
N GLU A 14 8.41 29.12 54.00
CA GLU A 14 7.93 27.89 54.68
C GLU A 14 6.41 27.71 54.63
N CYS A 15 5.64 28.79 54.46
CA CYS A 15 4.18 28.79 54.38
C CYS A 15 3.61 28.95 52.98
N SER A 16 4.47 29.05 51.96
CA SER A 16 4.07 29.21 50.55
C SER A 16 3.91 27.86 49.89
N ASP A 17 2.80 27.69 49.15
CA ASP A 17 2.57 26.54 48.29
C ASP A 17 2.98 26.95 46.85
N PRO A 18 3.94 26.26 46.20
CA PRO A 18 4.31 26.58 44.85
C PRO A 18 3.17 26.21 43.88
N GLU A 19 2.99 27.06 42.85
CA GLU A 19 2.10 26.76 41.73
C GLU A 19 2.62 25.55 40.94
N ALA A 20 1.73 24.64 40.56
CA ALA A 20 2.01 23.57 39.63
C ALA A 20 1.01 23.62 38.46
N GLN A 21 1.51 23.65 37.25
CA GLN A 21 0.68 23.66 36.06
C GLN A 21 0.01 22.30 35.81
N THR A 22 -1.15 22.31 35.16
CA THR A 22 -1.78 21.07 34.67
C THR A 22 -0.92 20.46 33.60
N THR A 23 -0.63 19.15 33.71
CA THR A 23 0.12 18.36 32.72
C THR A 23 -0.73 17.20 32.22
N TRP A 24 -0.32 16.64 31.08
CA TRP A 24 -1.02 15.51 30.49
C TRP A 24 -0.05 14.53 29.86
N GLU A 25 -0.50 13.28 29.73
CA GLU A 25 0.18 12.22 28.99
C GLU A 25 -0.85 11.31 28.31
N VAL A 26 -0.42 10.62 27.26
CA VAL A 26 -1.26 9.69 26.50
C VAL A 26 -0.76 8.27 26.72
N THR A 27 -1.68 7.39 27.09
CA THR A 27 -1.49 5.94 27.13
C THR A 27 -2.10 5.28 25.89
N ASP A 28 -2.07 3.96 25.81
CA ASP A 28 -2.69 3.22 24.69
C ASP A 28 -4.21 3.43 24.57
N THR A 29 -4.88 3.79 25.69
CA THR A 29 -6.35 3.84 25.76
C THR A 29 -6.92 5.10 26.41
N GLU A 30 -6.11 5.93 27.02
CA GLU A 30 -6.57 7.06 27.84
C GLU A 30 -5.67 8.28 27.67
N LEU A 31 -6.27 9.47 27.71
CA LEU A 31 -5.61 10.73 28.00
C LEU A 31 -5.62 10.92 29.53
N VAL A 32 -4.46 10.92 30.15
CA VAL A 32 -4.28 11.11 31.58
C VAL A 32 -3.96 12.58 31.87
N LEU A 33 -4.68 13.20 32.77
CA LEU A 33 -4.56 14.60 33.17
C LEU A 33 -4.12 14.68 34.63
N HIS A 34 -3.07 15.42 34.90
CA HIS A 34 -2.61 15.75 36.26
C HIS A 34 -3.01 17.18 36.53
N LYS A 35 -4.07 17.37 37.36
CA LYS A 35 -4.59 18.71 37.66
C LYS A 35 -3.56 19.53 38.41
N GLY A 36 -3.35 20.73 37.96
CA GLY A 36 -2.44 21.68 38.60
C GLY A 36 -2.87 22.07 40.02
N VAL A 37 -1.97 22.70 40.74
CA VAL A 37 -2.19 23.20 42.11
C VAL A 37 -2.07 24.72 42.10
N THR A 38 -3.04 25.38 42.74
CA THR A 38 -3.02 26.83 42.93
C THR A 38 -1.86 27.24 43.82
N GLY A 39 -0.95 28.02 43.30
CA GLY A 39 0.10 28.63 44.12
C GLY A 39 -0.49 29.61 45.14
N ARG A 40 0.04 29.59 46.36
CA ARG A 40 -0.32 30.50 47.42
C ARG A 40 0.94 31.10 48.01
N THR A 41 0.98 32.44 48.05
CA THR A 41 2.08 33.14 48.65
C THR A 41 1.56 34.31 49.50
N ILE A 42 2.35 34.73 50.45
CA ILE A 42 2.05 35.89 51.34
C ILE A 42 2.82 37.08 50.81
N ASP A 43 2.19 38.25 50.86
CA ASP A 43 2.86 39.54 50.57
C ASP A 43 3.87 39.85 51.68
N VAL A 44 5.15 39.56 51.39
CA VAL A 44 6.28 39.80 52.30
C VAL A 44 6.40 41.24 52.68
N ALA A 45 6.19 42.18 51.74
CA ALA A 45 6.34 43.62 51.99
C ALA A 45 5.24 44.10 52.95
N ALA A 46 3.99 43.79 52.62
CA ALA A 46 2.84 44.15 53.47
C ALA A 46 2.94 43.60 54.91
N LEU A 47 3.36 42.30 55.01
CA LEU A 47 3.55 41.65 56.30
C LEU A 47 4.71 42.27 57.09
N THR A 48 5.82 42.63 56.45
CA THR A 48 6.97 43.27 57.05
C THR A 48 6.63 44.67 57.60
N ASP A 49 5.87 45.44 56.81
CA ASP A 49 5.43 46.77 57.18
C ASP A 49 4.48 46.73 58.40
N ALA A 50 3.51 45.80 58.40
CA ALA A 50 2.59 45.62 59.50
C ALA A 50 3.31 45.18 60.79
N LEU A 51 4.33 44.30 60.66
CA LEU A 51 5.17 43.91 61.82
C LEU A 51 6.03 45.05 62.29
N ALA A 52 6.64 45.85 61.40
CA ALA A 52 7.45 47.01 61.77
C ALA A 52 6.62 48.08 62.51
N GLU A 53 5.42 48.38 61.98
CA GLU A 53 4.49 49.32 62.62
C GLU A 53 4.15 48.85 64.08
N ARG A 54 3.77 47.57 64.24
CA ARG A 54 3.43 47.02 65.56
C ARG A 54 4.62 47.02 66.47
N LEU A 55 5.79 46.66 66.04
CA LEU A 55 7.03 46.76 66.84
C LEU A 55 7.39 48.20 67.18
N GLY A 56 7.12 49.16 66.34
CA GLY A 56 7.28 50.58 66.59
C GLY A 56 6.42 51.05 67.78
N HIS A 57 5.14 50.67 67.80
CA HIS A 57 4.21 50.97 68.91
C HIS A 57 4.65 50.33 70.24
N LEU A 58 5.21 49.10 70.19
CA LEU A 58 5.76 48.46 71.35
C LEU A 58 6.97 49.14 71.97
N VAL A 59 7.82 49.76 71.12
CA VAL A 59 9.03 50.46 71.54
C VAL A 59 8.74 51.85 72.03
N SER A 60 7.75 52.56 71.42
CA SER A 60 7.36 53.95 71.83
C SER A 60 6.55 54.03 73.09
N ASN A 61 5.97 52.94 73.53
CA ASN A 61 5.14 52.87 74.71
C ASN A 61 3.90 53.78 74.70
N ASP A 62 3.42 54.10 73.49
CA ASP A 62 2.38 55.12 73.26
C ASP A 62 0.94 54.58 73.37
N GLU A 63 0.73 53.26 73.36
CA GLU A 63 -0.56 52.63 73.62
C GLU A 63 -0.38 51.16 74.12
N PRO A 64 -1.40 50.56 74.75
CA PRO A 64 -1.33 49.19 75.11
C PRO A 64 -1.19 48.30 73.85
N ALA A 65 -0.08 47.58 73.77
CA ALA A 65 0.21 46.74 72.66
C ALA A 65 -0.95 45.77 72.36
N SER A 66 -1.50 45.85 71.19
CA SER A 66 -2.46 44.85 70.74
C SER A 66 -1.72 43.54 70.45
N TYR A 67 -2.02 42.48 71.13
CA TYR A 67 -1.52 41.12 70.87
C TYR A 67 -2.38 40.35 69.88
N ALA A 68 -3.32 41.02 69.22
CA ALA A 68 -4.10 40.38 68.17
C ALA A 68 -3.16 39.88 66.99
N PRO A 69 -3.43 38.72 66.47
CA PRO A 69 -2.65 38.23 65.26
C PRO A 69 -2.64 39.24 64.18
N ILE A 70 -1.51 39.35 63.47
CA ILE A 70 -1.45 40.06 62.19
C ILE A 70 -1.93 39.14 61.10
N GLU A 71 -3.03 39.48 60.43
CA GLU A 71 -3.56 38.73 59.30
C GLU A 71 -2.69 39.05 58.07
N ALA A 72 -2.04 37.99 57.55
CA ALA A 72 -1.26 38.08 56.30
C ALA A 72 -2.19 38.05 55.09
N GLN A 73 -1.95 38.91 54.14
CA GLN A 73 -2.65 38.87 52.83
C GLN A 73 -2.06 37.76 51.98
N VAL A 74 -2.92 36.80 51.59
CA VAL A 74 -2.55 35.69 50.71
C VAL A 74 -2.86 36.06 49.26
N THR A 75 -1.88 35.96 48.41
CA THR A 75 -2.03 36.07 46.97
C THR A 75 -2.09 34.66 46.38
N THR A 76 -3.03 34.41 45.48
CA THR A 76 -3.20 33.14 44.80
C THR A 76 -2.85 33.26 43.32
N ALA A 77 -2.18 32.24 42.78
CA ALA A 77 -1.85 32.06 41.37
C ALA A 77 -2.40 30.74 40.89
N PRO A 78 -3.62 30.72 40.32
CA PRO A 78 -4.19 29.49 39.81
C PRO A 78 -3.41 29.01 38.54
N PRO A 79 -3.29 27.69 38.30
CA PRO A 79 -2.67 27.16 37.10
C PRO A 79 -3.41 27.63 35.87
N ALA A 80 -2.70 27.79 34.76
CA ALA A 80 -3.32 28.10 33.48
C ALA A 80 -4.29 26.99 33.05
N ALA A 81 -5.43 27.38 32.48
CA ALA A 81 -6.37 26.40 31.91
C ALA A 81 -5.73 25.69 30.72
N PRO A 82 -5.79 24.35 30.65
CA PRO A 82 -5.26 23.65 29.48
C PRO A 82 -6.09 23.96 28.23
N ASP A 83 -5.42 24.09 27.10
CA ASP A 83 -6.05 24.21 25.78
C ASP A 83 -6.28 22.81 25.19
N PHE A 84 -7.48 22.27 25.40
CA PHE A 84 -7.82 20.92 24.92
C PHE A 84 -7.90 20.82 23.40
N ASP A 85 -8.12 21.91 22.66
CA ASP A 85 -8.08 21.90 21.20
C ASP A 85 -6.63 21.79 20.71
N ALA A 86 -5.70 22.46 21.38
CA ALA A 86 -4.27 22.30 21.11
C ALA A 86 -3.81 20.88 21.45
N ILE A 87 -4.17 20.34 22.60
CA ILE A 87 -3.87 18.95 23.01
C ILE A 87 -4.43 17.95 21.99
N ARG A 88 -5.69 18.13 21.57
CA ARG A 88 -6.31 17.29 20.56
C ARG A 88 -5.55 17.31 19.23
N SER A 89 -5.06 18.49 18.83
CA SER A 89 -4.27 18.63 17.59
C SER A 89 -2.93 17.89 17.65
N GLU A 90 -2.38 17.66 18.85
CA GLU A 90 -1.14 16.89 19.05
C GLU A 90 -1.42 15.38 19.15
N VAL A 91 -2.56 14.98 19.73
CA VAL A 91 -2.92 13.57 20.03
C VAL A 91 -3.67 12.92 18.89
N ALA A 92 -4.57 13.65 18.23
CA ALA A 92 -5.46 13.08 17.21
C ALA A 92 -4.69 12.60 15.99
N ALA A 93 -5.05 11.41 15.55
CA ALA A 93 -4.53 10.79 14.32
C ALA A 93 -5.66 10.16 13.51
N GLU A 94 -5.69 10.40 12.22
CA GLU A 94 -6.62 9.73 11.31
C GLU A 94 -6.20 8.27 11.08
N PRO A 95 -7.15 7.33 11.01
CA PRO A 95 -6.84 5.94 10.71
C PRO A 95 -6.31 5.81 9.29
N ALA A 96 -5.23 5.04 9.11
CA ALA A 96 -4.66 4.74 7.80
C ALA A 96 -4.46 3.24 7.62
N ASP A 97 -4.86 2.71 6.45
CA ASP A 97 -4.68 1.32 6.09
C ASP A 97 -3.19 0.98 5.86
N ALA A 98 -2.79 -0.23 6.24
CA ALA A 98 -1.49 -0.76 5.84
C ALA A 98 -1.44 -0.95 4.32
N TYR A 99 -0.30 -0.68 3.71
CA TYR A 99 -0.09 -0.92 2.29
C TYR A 99 1.33 -1.41 2.00
N LEU A 100 1.51 -2.02 0.83
CA LEU A 100 2.81 -2.41 0.33
C LEU A 100 3.38 -1.25 -0.49
N ASP A 101 4.52 -0.72 -0.08
CA ASP A 101 5.25 0.27 -0.86
C ASP A 101 5.84 -0.37 -2.12
N LYS A 102 5.57 0.20 -3.27
CA LYS A 102 5.94 -0.36 -4.57
C LYS A 102 7.44 -0.27 -4.86
N GLU A 103 8.09 0.78 -4.39
CA GLU A 103 9.50 1.05 -4.67
C GLU A 103 10.40 0.27 -3.72
N THR A 104 10.12 0.34 -2.42
CA THR A 104 10.90 -0.36 -1.38
C THR A 104 10.50 -1.82 -1.24
N ARG A 105 9.27 -2.20 -1.64
CA ARG A 105 8.66 -3.52 -1.44
C ARG A 105 8.50 -3.89 0.04
N GLU A 106 8.44 -2.88 0.90
CA GLU A 106 8.19 -3.03 2.32
C GLU A 106 6.75 -2.69 2.66
N ILE A 107 6.25 -3.29 3.74
CA ILE A 107 4.92 -2.97 4.26
C ILE A 107 5.03 -1.67 5.06
N VAL A 108 4.25 -0.67 4.66
CA VAL A 108 4.00 0.52 5.47
C VAL A 108 2.89 0.17 6.47
N PRO A 109 3.18 0.26 7.78
CA PRO A 109 2.24 -0.14 8.81
C PRO A 109 0.95 0.68 8.79
N SER A 110 -0.13 0.07 9.23
CA SER A 110 -1.40 0.77 9.47
C SER A 110 -1.29 1.69 10.68
N VAL A 111 -2.10 2.73 10.69
CA VAL A 111 -2.26 3.64 11.82
C VAL A 111 -3.67 3.50 12.37
N THR A 112 -3.78 3.21 13.68
CA THR A 112 -5.07 3.30 14.39
C THR A 112 -5.39 4.77 14.59
N GLY A 113 -6.59 5.19 14.21
CA GLY A 113 -7.07 6.54 14.47
C GLY A 113 -7.27 6.76 15.97
N VAL A 114 -6.88 7.93 16.44
CA VAL A 114 -6.97 8.33 17.85
C VAL A 114 -7.65 9.69 17.92
N ASP A 115 -8.60 9.82 18.83
CA ASP A 115 -9.24 11.10 19.17
C ASP A 115 -9.73 11.07 20.61
N PHE A 116 -10.21 12.16 21.16
CA PHE A 116 -10.90 12.24 22.43
C PHE A 116 -11.92 13.36 22.47
N ASP A 117 -12.86 13.27 23.41
CA ASP A 117 -13.88 14.30 23.61
C ASP A 117 -13.32 15.43 24.51
N THR A 118 -13.07 16.60 23.90
CA THR A 118 -12.53 17.78 24.62
C THR A 118 -13.49 18.31 25.68
N ALA A 119 -14.82 18.21 25.47
CA ALA A 119 -15.81 18.63 26.47
C ALA A 119 -15.83 17.68 27.67
N GLN A 120 -15.68 16.36 27.43
CA GLN A 120 -15.54 15.38 28.50
C GLN A 120 -14.23 15.60 29.28
N ALA A 121 -13.12 15.87 28.59
CA ALA A 121 -11.82 16.14 29.21
C ALA A 121 -11.90 17.37 30.12
N GLN A 122 -12.52 18.46 29.68
CA GLN A 122 -12.76 19.65 30.49
C GLN A 122 -13.64 19.31 31.73
N ALA A 123 -14.74 18.60 31.52
CA ALA A 123 -15.67 18.28 32.64
C ALA A 123 -15.03 17.39 33.72
N VAL A 124 -14.21 16.40 33.30
CA VAL A 124 -13.49 15.52 34.24
C VAL A 124 -12.43 16.30 34.98
N LEU A 125 -11.67 17.19 34.32
CA LEU A 125 -10.67 18.04 34.96
C LEU A 125 -11.31 19.02 35.95
N ASP A 126 -12.44 19.65 35.57
CA ASP A 126 -13.15 20.59 36.46
C ASP A 126 -13.64 19.92 37.74
N ALA A 127 -14.10 18.67 37.63
CA ALA A 127 -14.61 17.89 38.76
C ALA A 127 -13.49 17.36 39.71
N ALA A 128 -12.26 17.28 39.20
CA ALA A 128 -11.12 16.79 40.00
C ALA A 128 -10.66 17.80 41.02
N GLY A 129 -10.10 17.34 42.16
CA GLY A 129 -9.40 18.15 43.13
C GLY A 129 -8.02 18.61 42.63
N GLU A 130 -7.48 19.68 43.30
CA GLU A 130 -6.11 20.12 43.01
C GLU A 130 -5.09 18.99 43.26
N GLY A 131 -4.18 18.77 42.31
CA GLY A 131 -3.17 17.71 42.36
C GLY A 131 -3.68 16.30 42.04
N GLU A 132 -4.97 16.13 41.78
CA GLU A 132 -5.52 14.83 41.39
C GLU A 132 -5.17 14.45 39.96
N THR A 133 -5.05 13.14 39.76
CA THR A 133 -4.90 12.54 38.44
C THR A 133 -6.24 11.95 37.99
N VAL A 134 -6.67 12.32 36.80
CA VAL A 134 -7.90 11.83 36.16
C VAL A 134 -7.63 11.39 34.74
N SER A 135 -8.49 10.57 34.15
CA SER A 135 -8.33 10.09 32.80
C SER A 135 -9.61 10.23 31.98
N VAL A 136 -9.42 10.34 30.64
CA VAL A 136 -10.48 10.37 29.65
C VAL A 136 -10.19 9.28 28.62
N PRO A 137 -11.16 8.41 28.30
CA PRO A 137 -10.93 7.35 27.31
C PRO A 137 -10.66 7.94 25.92
N LEU A 138 -9.70 7.36 25.21
CA LEU A 138 -9.46 7.66 23.81
C LEU A 138 -10.53 7.01 22.93
N LEU A 139 -10.90 7.69 21.86
CA LEU A 139 -11.76 7.19 20.79
C LEU A 139 -10.86 6.57 19.73
N LEU A 140 -10.73 5.23 19.77
CA LEU A 140 -9.89 4.49 18.84
C LEU A 140 -10.68 4.07 17.60
N THR A 141 -10.14 4.32 16.41
CA THR A 141 -10.72 3.90 15.13
C THR A 141 -9.75 2.96 14.42
N GLU A 142 -10.12 1.68 14.32
CA GLU A 142 -9.31 0.70 13.62
C GLU A 142 -9.31 0.96 12.10
N PRO A 143 -8.15 0.82 11.42
CA PRO A 143 -8.06 0.86 9.98
C PRO A 143 -8.77 -0.35 9.36
N LYS A 144 -9.26 -0.22 8.13
CA LYS A 144 -9.91 -1.34 7.40
C LYS A 144 -8.94 -2.49 7.13
N LEU A 145 -7.69 -2.17 6.83
CA LEU A 145 -6.62 -3.13 6.58
C LEU A 145 -5.47 -2.89 7.56
N THR A 146 -5.43 -3.70 8.64
CA THR A 146 -4.32 -3.65 9.61
C THR A 146 -3.05 -4.27 9.04
N THR A 147 -1.88 -3.91 9.58
CA THR A 147 -0.57 -4.50 9.22
C THR A 147 -0.61 -6.01 9.30
N ALA A 148 -1.07 -6.56 10.41
CA ALA A 148 -1.17 -8.02 10.61
C ALA A 148 -2.08 -8.69 9.57
N LYS A 149 -3.19 -8.06 9.20
CA LYS A 149 -4.11 -8.59 8.17
C LYS A 149 -3.50 -8.54 6.78
N LEU A 150 -2.74 -7.48 6.46
CA LEU A 150 -2.02 -7.40 5.19
C LEU A 150 -0.92 -8.48 5.12
N GLU A 151 -0.08 -8.60 6.14
CA GLU A 151 1.00 -9.60 6.22
C GLU A 151 0.48 -11.04 6.08
N ALA A 152 -0.59 -11.39 6.81
CA ALA A 152 -1.19 -12.71 6.78
C ALA A 152 -1.80 -13.09 5.42
N ASN A 153 -2.13 -12.11 4.58
CA ASN A 153 -2.83 -12.33 3.31
C ASN A 153 -1.98 -12.00 2.08
N LEU A 154 -0.82 -11.38 2.23
CA LEU A 154 -0.02 -10.91 1.11
C LEU A 154 0.45 -12.09 0.23
N PHE A 155 0.00 -12.11 -1.03
CA PHE A 155 0.37 -13.11 -2.07
C PHE A 155 0.16 -14.58 -1.68
N LYS A 156 -0.76 -14.88 -0.78
CA LYS A 156 -0.92 -16.24 -0.24
C LYS A 156 -1.61 -17.21 -1.21
N ASP A 157 -2.42 -16.69 -2.14
CA ASP A 157 -3.23 -17.49 -3.04
C ASP A 157 -2.74 -17.41 -4.48
N VAL A 158 -2.92 -18.50 -5.24
CA VAL A 158 -2.74 -18.50 -6.69
C VAL A 158 -4.05 -18.09 -7.34
N LEU A 159 -4.11 -16.84 -7.85
CA LEU A 159 -5.31 -16.34 -8.54
C LEU A 159 -5.45 -16.94 -9.95
N GLY A 160 -4.32 -17.19 -10.61
CA GLY A 160 -4.29 -17.81 -11.93
C GLY A 160 -2.90 -18.34 -12.27
N SER A 161 -2.86 -19.44 -12.99
CA SER A 161 -1.59 -20.00 -13.47
C SER A 161 -1.75 -20.67 -14.83
N GLY A 162 -0.66 -20.67 -15.60
CA GLY A 162 -0.63 -21.28 -16.92
C GLY A 162 0.78 -21.55 -17.41
N SER A 163 0.90 -22.47 -18.34
CA SER A 163 2.19 -22.77 -18.95
C SER A 163 2.04 -23.17 -20.41
N THR A 164 3.02 -22.79 -21.24
CA THR A 164 3.08 -23.11 -22.67
C THR A 164 4.47 -23.62 -23.05
N THR A 165 4.54 -24.57 -23.96
CA THR A 165 5.83 -25.08 -24.46
C THR A 165 6.37 -24.15 -25.53
N CYS A 166 7.64 -23.75 -25.41
CA CYS A 166 8.31 -22.87 -26.34
C CYS A 166 9.10 -23.69 -27.36
N ALA A 167 8.65 -23.70 -28.60
CA ALA A 167 9.40 -24.27 -29.74
C ALA A 167 10.28 -23.23 -30.40
N GLY A 168 11.29 -23.66 -31.16
CA GLY A 168 12.11 -22.80 -31.99
C GLY A 168 13.60 -22.81 -31.64
N PRO A 169 14.39 -21.93 -32.26
CA PRO A 169 15.84 -21.86 -32.06
C PRO A 169 16.23 -21.21 -30.73
N SER A 170 17.49 -21.36 -30.36
CA SER A 170 18.04 -20.87 -29.09
C SER A 170 17.84 -19.37 -28.83
N ASN A 171 17.93 -18.52 -29.85
CA ASN A 171 17.68 -17.10 -29.72
C ASN A 171 16.25 -16.78 -29.31
N ARG A 172 15.26 -17.58 -29.77
CA ARG A 172 13.86 -17.41 -29.39
C ARG A 172 13.65 -17.76 -27.91
N TRP A 173 14.24 -18.86 -27.45
CA TRP A 173 14.18 -19.23 -26.02
C TRP A 173 14.87 -18.19 -25.14
N TYR A 174 16.05 -17.69 -25.59
CA TYR A 174 16.76 -16.62 -24.90
C TYR A 174 15.89 -15.37 -24.75
N ASN A 175 15.19 -14.94 -25.79
CA ASN A 175 14.32 -13.78 -25.75
C ASN A 175 13.13 -13.98 -24.80
N ILE A 176 12.52 -15.17 -24.81
CA ILE A 176 11.42 -15.52 -23.90
C ILE A 176 11.90 -15.55 -22.45
N ASP A 177 13.06 -16.12 -22.17
CA ASP A 177 13.65 -16.17 -20.85
C ASP A 177 14.00 -14.76 -20.32
N LEU A 178 14.59 -13.92 -21.16
CA LEU A 178 14.86 -12.52 -20.82
C LEU A 178 13.59 -11.75 -20.53
N ALA A 179 12.56 -11.90 -21.36
CA ALA A 179 11.26 -11.29 -21.16
C ALA A 179 10.60 -11.78 -19.85
N ALA A 180 10.65 -13.10 -19.59
CA ALA A 180 10.11 -13.69 -18.37
C ALA A 180 10.83 -13.17 -17.12
N LYS A 181 12.16 -13.03 -17.16
CA LYS A 181 12.94 -12.47 -16.07
C LYS A 181 12.59 -11.01 -15.77
N ARG A 182 12.29 -10.21 -16.80
CA ARG A 182 11.84 -8.82 -16.62
C ARG A 182 10.44 -8.72 -16.01
N LEU A 183 9.58 -9.62 -16.42
CA LEU A 183 8.21 -9.72 -15.89
C LEU A 183 8.18 -10.24 -14.46
N ASN A 184 9.10 -11.15 -14.12
CA ASN A 184 9.12 -11.84 -12.83
C ASN A 184 9.27 -10.89 -11.65
N GLY A 185 8.42 -11.02 -10.65
CA GLY A 185 8.42 -10.21 -9.43
C GLY A 185 7.69 -8.87 -9.57
N THR A 186 7.04 -8.60 -10.72
CA THR A 186 6.19 -7.41 -10.87
C THR A 186 5.04 -7.45 -9.87
N ILE A 187 4.87 -6.35 -9.14
CA ILE A 187 3.80 -6.15 -8.16
C ILE A 187 2.89 -5.04 -8.65
N LEU A 188 1.59 -5.25 -8.55
CA LEU A 188 0.56 -4.25 -8.82
C LEU A 188 -0.27 -4.04 -7.56
N LEU A 189 -0.37 -2.79 -7.11
CA LEU A 189 -1.27 -2.39 -6.04
C LEU A 189 -2.73 -2.39 -6.53
N PRO A 190 -3.72 -2.42 -5.62
CA PRO A 190 -5.13 -2.29 -5.98
C PRO A 190 -5.38 -1.07 -6.88
N GLY A 191 -6.10 -1.25 -7.97
CA GLY A 191 -6.40 -0.22 -8.96
C GLY A 191 -5.28 0.10 -9.95
N GLU A 192 -4.06 -0.41 -9.77
CA GLU A 192 -2.97 -0.17 -10.74
C GLU A 192 -3.16 -0.95 -12.05
N THR A 193 -2.77 -0.31 -13.13
CA THR A 193 -2.77 -0.93 -14.47
C THR A 193 -1.37 -1.35 -14.86
N PHE A 194 -1.24 -2.60 -15.25
CA PHE A 194 -0.03 -3.18 -15.83
C PHE A 194 0.09 -2.82 -17.31
N SER A 195 1.31 -2.55 -17.78
CA SER A 195 1.71 -2.47 -19.18
C SER A 195 2.83 -3.46 -19.46
N TYR A 196 2.61 -4.33 -20.44
CA TYR A 196 3.63 -5.29 -20.85
C TYR A 196 4.83 -4.59 -21.49
N ASN A 197 4.57 -3.60 -22.36
CA ASN A 197 5.64 -2.87 -23.03
C ASN A 197 6.52 -2.09 -22.06
N ASP A 198 5.94 -1.43 -21.05
CA ASP A 198 6.70 -0.69 -20.04
C ASP A 198 7.54 -1.62 -19.17
N THR A 199 7.03 -2.82 -18.88
CA THR A 199 7.70 -3.77 -17.97
C THR A 199 8.77 -4.59 -18.70
N VAL A 200 8.48 -5.08 -19.91
CA VAL A 200 9.29 -6.06 -20.62
C VAL A 200 10.17 -5.43 -21.71
N GLY A 201 9.75 -4.28 -22.24
CA GLY A 201 10.49 -3.52 -23.27
C GLY A 201 11.75 -2.82 -22.74
N PRO A 202 12.40 -2.04 -23.55
CA PRO A 202 12.25 -1.95 -25.00
C PRO A 202 12.79 -3.19 -25.75
N TYR A 203 12.23 -3.51 -26.91
CA TYR A 203 12.54 -4.73 -27.68
C TYR A 203 13.68 -4.49 -28.67
N THR A 204 14.86 -4.13 -28.20
CA THR A 204 16.03 -3.76 -28.99
C THR A 204 17.23 -4.67 -28.73
N LEU A 205 18.18 -4.68 -29.66
CA LEU A 205 19.47 -5.37 -29.44
C LEU A 205 20.24 -4.76 -28.24
N ALA A 206 20.19 -3.45 -28.09
CA ALA A 206 20.84 -2.74 -26.99
C ALA A 206 20.27 -3.12 -25.62
N SER A 207 18.98 -3.49 -25.55
CA SER A 207 18.35 -3.98 -24.32
C SER A 207 18.51 -5.48 -24.09
N GLY A 208 19.34 -6.15 -24.91
CA GLY A 208 19.74 -7.54 -24.75
C GLY A 208 18.95 -8.55 -25.57
N TYR A 209 17.91 -8.14 -26.30
CA TYR A 209 17.17 -9.07 -27.15
C TYR A 209 17.98 -9.46 -28.40
N LYS A 210 17.68 -10.63 -28.96
CA LYS A 210 18.32 -11.19 -30.14
C LYS A 210 17.34 -11.26 -31.30
N ALA A 211 17.86 -11.28 -32.55
CA ALA A 211 17.06 -11.63 -33.72
C ALA A 211 16.61 -13.09 -33.64
N ALA A 212 15.33 -13.32 -33.82
CA ALA A 212 14.73 -14.65 -33.86
C ALA A 212 13.45 -14.64 -34.70
N GLY A 213 13.00 -15.82 -35.12
CA GLY A 213 11.83 -15.97 -35.97
C GLY A 213 10.56 -15.39 -35.36
N THR A 214 9.92 -14.52 -36.15
CA THR A 214 8.58 -13.98 -35.90
C THR A 214 7.76 -14.14 -37.19
N TYR A 215 6.46 -13.86 -37.10
CA TYR A 215 5.59 -13.89 -38.28
C TYR A 215 5.26 -12.46 -38.72
N GLN A 216 5.59 -12.16 -39.98
CA GLN A 216 5.30 -10.87 -40.57
C GLN A 216 4.79 -11.10 -42.01
N ASN A 217 3.62 -10.54 -42.33
CA ASN A 217 2.98 -10.68 -43.66
C ASN A 217 2.80 -12.15 -44.10
N GLY A 218 2.51 -13.07 -43.16
CA GLY A 218 2.32 -14.51 -43.48
C GLY A 218 3.60 -15.29 -43.66
N GLN A 219 4.77 -14.69 -43.46
CA GLN A 219 6.09 -15.34 -43.59
C GLN A 219 6.79 -15.37 -42.23
N SER A 220 7.63 -16.39 -42.04
CA SER A 220 8.57 -16.43 -40.92
C SER A 220 9.78 -15.60 -41.28
N VAL A 221 10.02 -14.52 -40.55
CA VAL A 221 11.17 -13.62 -40.73
C VAL A 221 11.88 -13.46 -39.39
N ASP A 222 13.17 -13.20 -39.41
CA ASP A 222 13.91 -12.87 -38.22
C ASP A 222 13.72 -11.39 -37.87
N ALA A 223 13.24 -11.12 -36.68
CA ALA A 223 13.15 -9.79 -36.12
C ALA A 223 13.64 -9.77 -34.66
N THR A 224 14.07 -8.59 -34.21
CA THR A 224 14.54 -8.42 -32.82
C THR A 224 13.41 -8.79 -31.86
N ALA A 225 13.76 -9.49 -30.77
CA ALA A 225 12.85 -9.98 -29.75
C ALA A 225 11.79 -11.01 -30.23
N GLY A 226 12.03 -11.71 -31.36
CA GLY A 226 11.13 -12.79 -31.80
C GLY A 226 10.86 -13.78 -30.68
N GLY A 227 9.57 -14.07 -30.44
CA GLY A 227 9.08 -15.01 -29.40
C GLY A 227 8.37 -14.37 -28.21
N ILE A 228 8.57 -13.08 -27.91
CA ILE A 228 8.03 -12.42 -26.70
C ILE A 228 6.50 -12.43 -26.63
N CYS A 229 5.80 -12.42 -27.75
CA CYS A 229 4.35 -12.53 -27.79
C CYS A 229 3.80 -13.85 -27.22
N GLN A 230 4.62 -14.88 -27.07
CA GLN A 230 4.21 -16.08 -26.37
C GLN A 230 4.07 -15.82 -24.87
N LEU A 231 4.94 -14.99 -24.27
CA LEU A 231 4.83 -14.59 -22.89
C LEU A 231 3.62 -13.68 -22.65
N SER A 232 3.39 -12.66 -23.50
CA SER A 232 2.22 -11.79 -23.36
C SER A 232 0.91 -12.55 -23.54
N SER A 233 0.87 -13.54 -24.43
CA SER A 233 -0.29 -14.44 -24.61
C SER A 233 -0.51 -15.33 -23.39
N ASN A 234 0.55 -15.91 -22.83
CA ASN A 234 0.45 -16.73 -21.63
C ASN A 234 -0.01 -15.89 -20.44
N LEU A 235 0.50 -14.67 -20.30
CA LEU A 235 0.06 -13.73 -19.25
C LEU A 235 -1.41 -13.34 -19.45
N TYR A 236 -1.86 -13.02 -20.67
CA TYR A 236 -3.27 -12.74 -20.95
C TYR A 236 -4.19 -13.89 -20.55
N TRP A 237 -3.82 -15.12 -20.93
CA TRP A 237 -4.58 -16.31 -20.54
C TRP A 237 -4.66 -16.48 -19.01
N VAL A 238 -3.55 -16.27 -18.30
CA VAL A 238 -3.48 -16.34 -16.83
C VAL A 238 -4.28 -15.20 -16.19
N THR A 239 -4.25 -14.00 -16.76
CA THR A 239 -5.05 -12.86 -16.31
C THR A 239 -6.55 -13.13 -16.39
N LEU A 240 -7.01 -13.75 -17.48
CA LEU A 240 -8.40 -14.21 -17.59
C LEU A 240 -8.75 -15.25 -16.51
N LYS A 241 -7.83 -16.18 -16.20
CA LYS A 241 -8.06 -17.17 -15.13
C LYS A 241 -8.11 -16.53 -13.75
N ALA A 242 -7.32 -15.49 -13.52
CA ALA A 242 -7.32 -14.70 -12.30
C ALA A 242 -8.53 -13.75 -12.18
N ASN A 243 -9.39 -13.68 -13.21
CA ASN A 243 -10.55 -12.77 -13.29
C ASN A 243 -10.16 -11.28 -13.09
N LEU A 244 -9.00 -10.87 -13.63
CA LEU A 244 -8.56 -9.49 -13.62
C LEU A 244 -9.10 -8.73 -14.84
N GLU A 245 -9.27 -7.41 -14.71
CA GLU A 245 -9.83 -6.55 -15.73
C GLU A 245 -8.84 -6.32 -16.89
N ILE A 246 -9.25 -6.68 -18.11
CA ILE A 246 -8.46 -6.46 -19.32
C ILE A 246 -8.68 -5.04 -19.82
N VAL A 247 -7.62 -4.23 -19.88
CA VAL A 247 -7.65 -2.84 -20.34
C VAL A 247 -7.32 -2.73 -21.82
N GLU A 248 -6.31 -3.48 -22.29
CA GLU A 248 -5.88 -3.47 -23.69
C GLU A 248 -5.36 -4.83 -24.11
N ARG A 249 -5.83 -5.31 -25.29
CA ARG A 249 -5.34 -6.56 -25.88
C ARG A 249 -5.51 -6.53 -27.40
N HIS A 250 -4.48 -6.93 -28.10
CA HIS A 250 -4.47 -7.07 -29.55
C HIS A 250 -4.30 -8.52 -29.97
N LYS A 251 -5.14 -8.98 -30.90
CA LYS A 251 -5.03 -10.35 -31.45
C LYS A 251 -3.92 -10.46 -32.49
N HIS A 252 -3.34 -11.63 -32.62
CA HIS A 252 -2.47 -11.91 -33.74
C HIS A 252 -3.28 -12.04 -35.06
N GLN A 253 -2.66 -11.65 -36.15
CA GLN A 253 -3.18 -11.96 -37.46
C GLN A 253 -2.93 -13.44 -37.86
N PHE A 254 -2.08 -14.13 -37.09
CA PHE A 254 -1.64 -15.47 -37.36
C PHE A 254 -1.70 -16.33 -36.09
N ASN A 255 -2.31 -17.54 -36.20
CA ASN A 255 -2.37 -18.44 -35.05
C ASN A 255 -1.01 -19.14 -34.87
N GLY A 256 -0.27 -18.75 -33.85
CA GLY A 256 1.02 -19.37 -33.49
C GLY A 256 0.94 -20.79 -32.95
N GLY A 257 -0.25 -21.32 -32.64
CA GLY A 257 -0.49 -22.69 -32.22
C GLY A 257 0.05 -23.07 -30.83
N TYR A 258 0.57 -22.12 -30.06
CA TYR A 258 1.15 -22.39 -28.72
C TYR A 258 0.18 -22.19 -27.56
N MET A 259 -0.96 -21.53 -27.81
CA MET A 259 -1.97 -21.35 -26.77
C MET A 259 -2.95 -22.52 -26.72
N PRO A 260 -3.26 -23.04 -25.52
CA PRO A 260 -4.20 -24.16 -25.36
C PRO A 260 -5.65 -23.76 -25.65
N VAL A 261 -6.00 -22.48 -25.50
CA VAL A 261 -7.33 -21.94 -25.84
C VAL A 261 -7.14 -20.95 -26.99
N ILE A 262 -7.72 -21.22 -28.17
CA ILE A 262 -7.63 -20.33 -29.32
C ILE A 262 -8.32 -19.01 -28.96
N GLY A 263 -7.69 -17.88 -29.30
CA GLY A 263 -8.17 -16.55 -28.97
C GLY A 263 -7.59 -15.98 -27.66
N THR A 264 -6.83 -16.77 -26.88
CA THR A 264 -6.09 -16.25 -25.72
C THR A 264 -4.68 -15.76 -26.05
N ASP A 265 -4.48 -15.40 -27.31
CA ASP A 265 -3.25 -14.76 -27.77
C ASP A 265 -3.27 -13.24 -27.53
N ALA A 266 -2.12 -12.66 -27.26
CA ALA A 266 -1.92 -11.20 -27.14
C ALA A 266 -0.66 -10.78 -27.91
N THR A 267 -0.86 -9.94 -28.92
CA THR A 267 0.24 -9.34 -29.69
C THR A 267 0.75 -8.11 -28.98
N VAL A 268 2.07 -8.00 -28.85
CA VAL A 268 2.76 -6.80 -28.38
C VAL A 268 3.78 -6.35 -29.43
N TRP A 269 3.90 -5.04 -29.61
CA TRP A 269 4.81 -4.47 -30.59
C TRP A 269 5.21 -3.05 -30.20
N SER A 270 6.37 -2.94 -29.53
CA SER A 270 6.91 -1.64 -29.12
C SER A 270 5.84 -0.76 -28.44
N ASP A 271 5.73 0.49 -28.86
CA ASP A 271 4.78 1.51 -28.38
C ASP A 271 3.44 1.53 -29.15
N GLN A 272 3.20 0.58 -30.06
CA GLN A 272 2.02 0.55 -30.93
C GLN A 272 0.93 -0.43 -30.44
N LEU A 273 1.32 -1.59 -29.95
CA LEU A 273 0.41 -2.65 -29.50
C LEU A 273 0.86 -3.12 -28.13
N ASP A 274 0.04 -2.93 -27.11
CA ASP A 274 0.35 -3.36 -25.74
C ASP A 274 -0.62 -4.43 -25.24
N PHE A 275 -0.24 -5.11 -24.20
CA PHE A 275 -1.13 -5.90 -23.38
C PHE A 275 -1.19 -5.26 -21.99
N ARG A 276 -2.39 -4.80 -21.61
CA ARG A 276 -2.62 -4.09 -20.36
C ARG A 276 -3.81 -4.70 -19.60
N PHE A 277 -3.67 -4.80 -18.29
CA PHE A 277 -4.74 -5.23 -17.40
C PHE A 277 -4.65 -4.48 -16.07
N GLN A 278 -5.75 -4.41 -15.33
CA GLN A 278 -5.80 -3.73 -14.04
C GLN A 278 -5.91 -4.76 -12.91
N ASN A 279 -5.24 -4.49 -11.78
CA ASN A 279 -5.51 -5.17 -10.54
C ASN A 279 -6.81 -4.60 -9.93
N ASN A 280 -7.93 -5.24 -10.23
CA ASN A 280 -9.27 -4.91 -9.71
C ASN A 280 -9.61 -5.64 -8.41
N THR A 281 -8.59 -6.16 -7.69
CA THR A 281 -8.76 -6.78 -6.37
C THR A 281 -8.44 -5.79 -5.26
N ASP A 282 -8.82 -6.11 -4.01
CA ASP A 282 -8.57 -5.28 -2.83
C ASP A 282 -7.14 -5.42 -2.28
N TYR A 283 -6.33 -6.34 -2.83
CA TYR A 283 -4.98 -6.65 -2.35
C TYR A 283 -3.94 -6.54 -3.46
N PRO A 284 -2.67 -6.29 -3.12
CA PRO A 284 -1.58 -6.37 -4.09
C PRO A 284 -1.51 -7.76 -4.75
N ILE A 285 -1.19 -7.77 -6.05
CA ILE A 285 -0.88 -9.00 -6.79
C ILE A 285 0.59 -9.02 -7.21
N LYS A 286 1.14 -10.23 -7.37
CA LYS A 286 2.52 -10.44 -7.83
C LYS A 286 2.53 -11.43 -8.99
N ILE A 287 3.29 -11.08 -10.02
CA ILE A 287 3.50 -11.95 -11.18
C ILE A 287 4.80 -12.73 -10.99
N GLU A 288 4.73 -14.04 -11.09
CA GLU A 288 5.89 -14.91 -11.23
C GLU A 288 5.94 -15.45 -12.66
N SER A 289 7.11 -15.38 -13.30
CA SER A 289 7.31 -15.95 -14.63
C SER A 289 8.73 -16.46 -14.80
N TYR A 290 8.85 -17.63 -15.46
CA TYR A 290 10.14 -18.22 -15.78
C TYR A 290 10.03 -19.23 -16.92
N LEU A 291 11.13 -19.43 -17.62
CA LEU A 291 11.31 -20.51 -18.60
C LEU A 291 12.08 -21.66 -17.91
N ASP A 292 11.51 -22.85 -17.89
CA ASP A 292 12.18 -24.01 -17.30
C ASP A 292 13.20 -24.66 -18.26
N LYS A 293 13.97 -25.63 -17.75
CA LYS A 293 14.96 -26.38 -18.52
C LYS A 293 14.41 -27.18 -19.70
N ASN A 294 13.10 -27.44 -19.73
CA ASN A 294 12.40 -28.12 -20.81
C ASN A 294 11.77 -27.12 -21.81
N HIS A 295 12.16 -25.86 -21.74
CA HIS A 295 11.59 -24.75 -22.53
C HIS A 295 10.08 -24.60 -22.37
N LYS A 296 9.58 -24.89 -21.18
CA LYS A 296 8.21 -24.59 -20.79
C LYS A 296 8.15 -23.26 -20.06
N LEU A 297 7.37 -22.34 -20.59
CA LEU A 297 7.15 -21.03 -20.02
C LEU A 297 6.02 -21.09 -19.01
N HIS A 298 6.31 -20.69 -17.79
CA HIS A 298 5.37 -20.64 -16.68
C HIS A 298 5.04 -19.20 -16.34
N VAL A 299 3.77 -18.94 -16.07
CA VAL A 299 3.28 -17.66 -15.55
C VAL A 299 2.28 -17.95 -14.44
N THR A 300 2.44 -17.30 -13.30
CA THR A 300 1.54 -17.38 -12.15
C THR A 300 1.27 -15.97 -11.62
N ILE A 301 0.00 -15.69 -11.34
CA ILE A 301 -0.41 -14.49 -10.62
C ILE A 301 -0.81 -14.90 -9.21
N TYR A 302 -0.07 -14.40 -8.22
CA TYR A 302 -0.36 -14.54 -6.80
C TYR A 302 -1.10 -13.31 -6.29
N GLY A 303 -1.97 -13.49 -5.31
CA GLY A 303 -2.70 -12.42 -4.63
C GLY A 303 -3.41 -12.95 -3.40
N THR A 304 -4.53 -12.31 -3.04
CA THR A 304 -5.42 -12.72 -1.97
C THR A 304 -6.79 -12.99 -2.56
N ASP A 305 -7.22 -14.23 -2.55
CA ASP A 305 -8.56 -14.60 -3.04
C ASP A 305 -9.60 -14.34 -1.95
N THR A 306 -10.31 -13.21 -2.08
CA THR A 306 -11.41 -12.81 -1.18
C THR A 306 -12.77 -13.27 -1.66
N THR A 307 -12.88 -13.71 -2.91
CA THR A 307 -14.16 -14.04 -3.57
C THR A 307 -14.39 -15.52 -3.78
N GLY A 308 -13.32 -16.29 -3.91
CA GLY A 308 -13.37 -17.69 -4.35
C GLY A 308 -13.84 -17.85 -5.81
N ILE A 309 -13.76 -16.77 -6.60
CA ILE A 309 -14.20 -16.74 -8.00
C ILE A 309 -12.99 -16.70 -8.92
N HIS A 310 -12.94 -17.61 -9.90
CA HIS A 310 -11.90 -17.62 -10.92
C HIS A 310 -12.50 -17.77 -12.32
N GLY A 311 -11.70 -17.42 -13.33
CA GLY A 311 -12.08 -17.50 -14.73
C GLY A 311 -11.69 -18.83 -15.36
N GLU A 312 -12.57 -19.38 -16.19
CA GLU A 312 -12.30 -20.51 -17.10
C GLU A 312 -12.47 -20.02 -18.54
N PRO A 313 -11.41 -19.53 -19.20
CA PRO A 313 -11.50 -19.13 -20.60
C PRO A 313 -11.67 -20.37 -21.52
N TYR A 314 -12.59 -20.25 -22.47
CA TYR A 314 -12.83 -21.27 -23.50
C TYR A 314 -13.21 -20.59 -24.82
N HIS A 315 -13.10 -21.31 -25.92
CA HIS A 315 -13.45 -20.79 -27.23
C HIS A 315 -14.49 -21.66 -27.95
N VAL A 316 -15.22 -21.03 -28.86
CA VAL A 316 -16.11 -21.69 -29.79
C VAL A 316 -15.60 -21.39 -31.22
N VAL A 317 -15.32 -22.41 -32.00
CA VAL A 317 -14.91 -22.24 -33.38
C VAL A 317 -16.14 -21.96 -34.25
N ILE A 318 -16.20 -20.77 -34.84
CA ILE A 318 -17.28 -20.35 -35.71
C ILE A 318 -17.02 -20.82 -37.14
N SER A 319 -15.77 -20.67 -37.62
CA SER A 319 -15.38 -21.14 -38.95
C SER A 319 -13.91 -21.50 -39.02
N THR A 320 -13.58 -22.39 -39.97
CA THR A 320 -12.23 -22.81 -40.27
C THR A 320 -11.95 -22.58 -41.77
N VAL A 321 -10.86 -21.89 -42.04
CA VAL A 321 -10.36 -21.72 -43.44
C VAL A 321 -9.14 -22.61 -43.59
N PRO A 322 -9.21 -23.67 -44.42
CA PRO A 322 -8.05 -24.53 -44.65
C PRO A 322 -6.89 -23.74 -45.28
N TYR A 323 -5.67 -24.11 -44.90
CA TYR A 323 -4.50 -23.55 -45.57
C TYR A 323 -4.48 -23.90 -47.07
N LYS A 324 -3.90 -23.02 -47.86
CA LYS A 324 -3.67 -23.25 -49.29
C LYS A 324 -2.17 -23.41 -49.56
N ASN A 325 -1.82 -24.42 -50.39
CA ASN A 325 -0.45 -24.51 -50.88
C ASN A 325 -0.24 -23.48 -51.98
N THR A 326 0.86 -22.76 -51.90
CA THR A 326 1.40 -21.96 -53.02
C THR A 326 2.66 -22.63 -53.50
N TYR A 327 2.84 -22.64 -54.81
CA TYR A 327 3.99 -23.28 -55.47
C TYR A 327 4.89 -22.17 -56.05
N GLN A 328 6.18 -22.28 -55.76
CA GLN A 328 7.18 -21.39 -56.32
C GLN A 328 8.24 -22.22 -57.03
N PRO A 329 8.69 -21.82 -58.24
CA PRO A 329 9.82 -22.46 -58.92
C PRO A 329 11.09 -22.26 -58.08
N LYS A 330 11.95 -23.26 -58.05
CA LYS A 330 13.24 -23.21 -57.37
C LYS A 330 14.29 -23.85 -58.27
N ASP A 331 15.31 -23.11 -58.64
CA ASP A 331 16.34 -23.52 -59.61
C ASP A 331 17.05 -24.84 -59.23
N SER A 332 17.11 -25.17 -57.96
CA SER A 332 17.69 -26.42 -57.44
C SER A 332 16.80 -27.63 -57.57
N ILE A 333 15.55 -27.50 -58.05
CA ILE A 333 14.60 -28.59 -58.21
C ILE A 333 14.33 -28.82 -59.69
N PRO A 334 14.65 -30.00 -60.27
CA PRO A 334 14.45 -30.27 -61.71
C PRO A 334 12.98 -30.14 -62.10
N VAL A 335 12.78 -29.63 -63.36
CA VAL A 335 11.45 -29.54 -63.94
C VAL A 335 10.82 -30.93 -64.06
N GLY A 336 9.54 -31.05 -63.65
CA GLY A 336 8.80 -32.31 -63.67
C GLY A 336 8.91 -33.11 -62.35
N THR A 337 9.64 -32.61 -61.36
CA THR A 337 9.67 -33.23 -60.04
C THR A 337 8.39 -32.91 -59.24
N GLU A 338 7.91 -33.83 -58.40
CA GLU A 338 6.83 -33.57 -57.48
C GLU A 338 7.18 -32.39 -56.52
N PRO A 339 6.24 -31.49 -56.26
CA PRO A 339 6.47 -30.34 -55.37
C PRO A 339 6.96 -30.78 -53.98
N GLN A 340 8.09 -30.19 -53.58
CA GLN A 340 8.66 -30.44 -52.24
C GLN A 340 8.22 -29.36 -51.28
N ARG A 341 8.00 -29.78 -50.03
CA ARG A 341 7.66 -28.84 -48.95
C ARG A 341 8.89 -28.00 -48.58
N ASP A 342 8.74 -26.67 -48.61
CA ASP A 342 9.75 -25.80 -47.99
C ASP A 342 9.60 -25.83 -46.46
N PRO A 343 10.64 -26.26 -45.71
CA PRO A 343 10.59 -26.32 -44.26
C PRO A 343 10.45 -24.97 -43.58
N ASN A 344 10.78 -23.86 -44.33
CA ASN A 344 10.67 -22.51 -43.75
C ASN A 344 9.22 -21.98 -43.70
N TYR A 345 8.26 -22.69 -44.34
CA TYR A 345 6.86 -22.30 -44.32
C TYR A 345 6.02 -23.27 -43.48
N SER A 346 5.35 -22.72 -42.51
CA SER A 346 4.39 -23.46 -41.69
C SER A 346 3.00 -23.47 -42.31
N ARG A 347 2.26 -24.56 -42.16
CA ARG A 347 0.89 -24.72 -42.63
C ARG A 347 -0.07 -24.59 -41.47
N TYR A 348 -0.91 -23.56 -41.49
CA TYR A 348 -1.91 -23.34 -40.47
C TYR A 348 -3.27 -23.04 -41.08
N ASN A 349 -4.32 -23.63 -40.52
CA ASN A 349 -5.68 -23.24 -40.85
C ASN A 349 -5.96 -21.87 -40.20
N GLY A 350 -6.74 -21.07 -40.89
CA GLY A 350 -7.35 -19.87 -40.27
C GLY A 350 -8.57 -20.26 -39.45
N TYR A 351 -8.79 -19.56 -38.37
CA TYR A 351 -9.94 -19.76 -37.46
C TYR A 351 -10.63 -18.43 -37.21
N THR A 352 -11.96 -18.45 -37.22
CA THR A 352 -12.80 -17.44 -36.55
C THR A 352 -13.32 -18.07 -35.30
N VAL A 353 -13.03 -17.46 -34.16
CA VAL A 353 -13.47 -17.97 -32.87
C VAL A 353 -14.11 -16.87 -32.03
N ASP A 354 -15.10 -17.26 -31.23
CA ASP A 354 -15.56 -16.45 -30.10
C ASP A 354 -14.86 -16.97 -28.84
N LEU A 355 -14.20 -16.06 -28.12
CA LEU A 355 -13.57 -16.34 -26.84
C LEU A 355 -14.52 -15.92 -25.73
N TYR A 356 -14.76 -16.83 -24.81
CA TYR A 356 -15.61 -16.65 -23.63
C TYR A 356 -14.82 -16.91 -22.36
N GLN A 357 -15.26 -16.30 -21.28
CA GLN A 357 -14.79 -16.58 -19.93
C GLN A 357 -16.00 -17.01 -19.08
N LYS A 358 -15.98 -18.22 -18.56
CA LYS A 358 -16.88 -18.61 -17.48
C LYS A 358 -16.28 -18.13 -16.16
N LEU A 359 -17.10 -17.54 -15.30
CA LEU A 359 -16.75 -17.33 -13.90
C LEU A 359 -17.33 -18.48 -13.07
N VAL A 360 -16.47 -19.11 -12.30
CA VAL A 360 -16.82 -20.26 -11.45
C VAL A 360 -16.43 -19.99 -10.00
N ASP A 361 -17.25 -20.49 -9.08
CA ASP A 361 -16.94 -20.43 -7.66
C ASP A 361 -15.94 -21.53 -7.24
N LYS A 362 -15.52 -21.52 -5.98
CA LYS A 362 -14.62 -22.52 -5.40
C LYS A 362 -15.12 -23.97 -5.48
N ASN A 363 -16.41 -24.20 -5.74
CA ASN A 363 -17.02 -25.52 -5.91
C ASN A 363 -17.17 -25.91 -7.40
N GLY A 364 -16.68 -25.09 -8.33
CA GLY A 364 -16.78 -25.30 -9.77
C GLY A 364 -18.15 -24.96 -10.37
N LYS A 365 -19.04 -24.28 -9.60
CA LYS A 365 -20.34 -23.85 -10.11
C LYS A 365 -20.18 -22.59 -10.93
N THR A 366 -20.73 -22.60 -12.16
CA THR A 366 -20.75 -21.43 -13.03
C THR A 366 -21.66 -20.35 -12.44
N ILE A 367 -21.10 -19.14 -12.27
CA ILE A 367 -21.77 -17.93 -11.78
C ILE A 367 -22.22 -17.06 -12.96
N SER A 368 -21.33 -16.89 -13.96
CA SER A 368 -21.62 -16.14 -15.19
C SER A 368 -20.74 -16.63 -16.36
N LYS A 369 -21.10 -16.16 -17.57
CA LYS A 369 -20.36 -16.42 -18.80
C LYS A 369 -20.20 -15.13 -19.58
#